data_cd8110a26d2ce81df776c945d6a30b44
#
_entry.id   cd8110a26d2ce81df776c945d6a30b44
#
_cell.length_a   1.000
_cell.length_b   1.000
_cell.length_c   1.000
_cell.angle_alpha   90.00
_cell.angle_beta   90.00
_cell.angle_gamma   90.00
#
_symmetry.space_group_name_H-M   'P 1'
#
loop_
_entity.id
_entity.type
_entity.pdbx_description
1 polymer ?
#
loop_
_entity_poly.entity_id
_entity_poly.type
_entity_poly.pdbx_seq_one_letter_code
_entity_poly.pdbx_strand_id
1 'polypeptide(L)'
;RADESTVTFLDDGRHFIVRQETDAGYMHLYLYDIDRGLVRPITRGPWEVTALAGVRGQQAYYLSTEVSPGQRDLYRIRLDGSGKVRLTEGRAFCSVAPGAGMDYYIQTLSNASSPNRVEVRDHRGRLVRTLEENAELRGELARMKLPEREFFALPTERGDTLRAWMIRPADFDPARR
;
A
#
# COMPACT_ATOMS: atom_id res chain seq x y z
N ARG A 1 -7.94 -21.52 -1.13
CA ARG A 1 -7.24 -21.73 -2.42
C ARG A 1 -6.18 -20.66 -2.50
N ALA A 2 -4.88 -21.05 -2.48
CA ALA A 2 -3.80 -20.12 -2.80
C ALA A 2 -3.95 -19.77 -4.29
N ASP A 3 -4.04 -18.49 -4.57
CA ASP A 3 -3.98 -17.96 -5.93
C ASP A 3 -2.50 -18.02 -6.37
N GLU A 4 -2.20 -18.44 -7.61
CA GLU A 4 -0.83 -18.52 -8.15
C GLU A 4 -0.06 -17.20 -8.02
N SER A 5 -0.76 -16.06 -7.97
CA SER A 5 -0.20 -14.73 -7.71
C SER A 5 0.35 -14.53 -6.27
N THR A 6 0.16 -15.51 -5.37
CA THR A 6 0.59 -15.41 -3.97
C THR A 6 1.96 -16.01 -3.68
N VAL A 7 2.60 -16.68 -4.66
CA VAL A 7 3.90 -17.35 -4.51
C VAL A 7 4.97 -16.67 -5.37
N THR A 8 6.11 -16.36 -4.79
CA THR A 8 7.25 -15.76 -5.49
C THR A 8 8.53 -16.49 -5.11
N PHE A 9 9.16 -17.16 -6.08
CA PHE A 9 10.45 -17.82 -5.89
C PHE A 9 11.59 -16.81 -5.81
N LEU A 10 12.57 -17.10 -4.94
CA LEU A 10 13.82 -16.35 -4.86
C LEU A 10 14.85 -16.86 -5.86
N ASP A 11 15.87 -16.05 -6.14
CA ASP A 11 16.92 -16.35 -7.13
C ASP A 11 17.79 -17.58 -6.75
N ASP A 12 17.74 -18.01 -5.49
CA ASP A 12 18.47 -19.20 -5.03
C ASP A 12 17.83 -20.53 -5.44
N GLY A 13 16.64 -20.46 -6.08
CA GLY A 13 15.90 -21.63 -6.57
C GLY A 13 15.38 -22.56 -5.46
N ARG A 14 15.53 -22.19 -4.20
CA ARG A 14 15.20 -23.00 -3.04
C ARG A 14 14.14 -22.34 -2.13
N HIS A 15 14.26 -21.04 -1.90
CA HIS A 15 13.33 -20.33 -1.06
C HIS A 15 12.25 -19.64 -1.90
N PHE A 16 11.09 -19.47 -1.30
CA PHE A 16 9.98 -18.74 -1.91
C PHE A 16 9.17 -17.99 -0.84
N ILE A 17 8.55 -16.91 -1.26
CA ILE A 17 7.66 -16.11 -0.41
C ILE A 17 6.22 -16.46 -0.76
N VAL A 18 5.41 -16.69 0.27
CA VAL A 18 3.96 -16.89 0.15
C VAL A 18 3.25 -15.75 0.86
N ARG A 19 2.26 -15.18 0.22
CA ARG A 19 1.29 -14.31 0.87
C ARG A 19 0.09 -15.16 1.28
N GLN A 20 -0.11 -15.33 2.56
CA GLN A 20 -1.18 -16.16 3.11
C GLN A 20 -1.87 -15.53 4.30
N GLU A 21 -3.08 -15.95 4.56
CA GLU A 21 -3.88 -15.51 5.69
C GLU A 21 -3.37 -16.11 7.01
N THR A 22 -3.39 -15.31 8.07
CA THR A 22 -3.13 -15.73 9.44
C THR A 22 -4.41 -16.20 10.12
N ASP A 23 -4.28 -16.87 11.27
CA ASP A 23 -5.44 -17.23 12.12
C ASP A 23 -6.26 -16.01 12.56
N ALA A 24 -5.65 -14.82 12.60
CA ALA A 24 -6.31 -13.55 12.90
C ALA A 24 -7.02 -12.90 11.69
N GLY A 25 -7.02 -13.56 10.53
CA GLY A 25 -7.70 -13.09 9.31
C GLY A 25 -6.96 -12.04 8.51
N TYR A 26 -5.66 -11.81 8.76
CA TYR A 26 -4.84 -10.85 8.01
C TYR A 26 -3.87 -11.56 7.05
N MET A 27 -3.74 -11.03 5.86
CA MET A 27 -2.76 -11.52 4.87
C MET A 27 -1.36 -11.02 5.21
N HIS A 28 -0.39 -11.95 5.32
CA HIS A 28 1.00 -11.65 5.59
C HIS A 28 1.97 -12.41 4.69
N LEU A 29 3.24 -11.97 4.66
CA LEU A 29 4.32 -12.62 3.92
C LEU A 29 5.04 -13.63 4.82
N TYR A 30 5.29 -14.80 4.25
CA TYR A 30 6.01 -15.90 4.88
C TYR A 30 7.11 -16.41 3.96
N LEU A 31 8.26 -16.71 4.55
CA LEU A 31 9.38 -17.36 3.85
C LEU A 31 9.27 -18.87 4.02
N TYR A 32 9.37 -19.57 2.91
CA TYR A 32 9.39 -21.04 2.84
C TYR A 32 10.67 -21.55 2.19
N ASP A 33 11.06 -22.75 2.56
CA ASP A 33 12.10 -23.56 1.92
C ASP A 33 11.40 -24.75 1.24
N ILE A 34 11.81 -25.10 0.01
CA ILE A 34 11.14 -26.13 -0.80
C ILE A 34 11.17 -27.51 -0.13
N ASP A 35 12.23 -27.83 0.63
CA ASP A 35 12.41 -29.12 1.30
C ASP A 35 11.90 -29.12 2.75
N ARG A 36 12.01 -27.99 3.45
CA ARG A 36 11.77 -27.86 4.90
C ARG A 36 10.44 -27.22 5.26
N GLY A 37 9.72 -26.66 4.26
CA GLY A 37 8.46 -25.96 4.49
C GLY A 37 8.65 -24.55 5.07
N LEU A 38 7.78 -24.15 6.00
CA LEU A 38 7.79 -22.82 6.61
C LEU A 38 9.09 -22.53 7.37
N VAL A 39 9.82 -21.50 6.92
CA VAL A 39 11.02 -21.01 7.61
C VAL A 39 10.64 -19.98 8.67
N ARG A 40 9.89 -18.94 8.28
CA ARG A 40 9.44 -17.87 9.20
C ARG A 40 8.41 -16.93 8.56
N PRO A 41 7.62 -16.24 9.36
CA PRO A 41 6.90 -15.06 8.89
C PRO A 41 7.89 -13.90 8.65
N ILE A 42 7.69 -13.16 7.54
CA ILE A 42 8.43 -11.93 7.21
C ILE A 42 7.70 -10.72 7.80
N THR A 43 6.36 -10.70 7.73
CA THR A 43 5.52 -9.62 8.24
C THR A 43 4.54 -10.11 9.28
N ARG A 44 4.14 -9.23 10.21
CA ARG A 44 3.15 -9.53 11.28
C ARG A 44 2.44 -8.25 11.70
N GLY A 45 1.19 -8.36 12.16
CA GLY A 45 0.45 -7.26 12.75
C GLY A 45 -1.06 -7.31 12.47
N PRO A 46 -1.87 -6.41 13.04
CA PRO A 46 -3.31 -6.31 12.80
C PRO A 46 -3.61 -5.48 11.54
N TRP A 47 -3.01 -5.85 10.41
CA TRP A 47 -3.09 -5.18 9.12
C TRP A 47 -2.77 -6.15 8.00
N GLU A 48 -3.08 -5.79 6.76
CA GLU A 48 -2.89 -6.64 5.61
C GLU A 48 -1.72 -6.26 4.71
N VAL A 49 -0.99 -7.24 4.24
CA VAL A 49 -0.20 -7.15 3.02
C VAL A 49 -1.13 -7.37 1.83
N THR A 50 -1.31 -6.35 1.02
CA THR A 50 -2.22 -6.42 -0.14
C THR A 50 -1.54 -6.96 -1.40
N ALA A 51 -0.21 -6.78 -1.51
CA ALA A 51 0.60 -7.33 -2.59
C ALA A 51 2.08 -7.42 -2.20
N LEU A 52 2.78 -8.42 -2.70
CA LEU A 52 4.23 -8.43 -2.79
C LEU A 52 4.61 -7.72 -4.11
N ALA A 53 5.26 -6.56 -4.02
CA ALA A 53 5.66 -5.77 -5.18
C ALA A 53 6.92 -6.34 -5.86
N GLY A 54 7.81 -6.98 -5.09
CA GLY A 54 9.00 -7.61 -5.62
C GLY A 54 10.03 -7.93 -4.54
N VAL A 55 11.14 -8.50 -4.97
CA VAL A 55 12.27 -8.88 -4.11
C VAL A 55 13.56 -8.35 -4.71
N ARG A 56 14.49 -7.89 -3.85
CA ARG A 56 15.83 -7.48 -4.23
C ARG A 56 16.83 -8.01 -3.20
N GLY A 57 17.58 -9.04 -3.59
CA GLY A 57 18.47 -9.74 -2.67
C GLY A 57 17.71 -10.25 -1.43
N GLN A 58 18.11 -9.82 -0.25
CA GLN A 58 17.48 -10.21 1.01
C GLN A 58 16.36 -9.24 1.46
N GLN A 59 15.75 -8.49 0.55
CA GLN A 59 14.71 -7.51 0.87
C GLN A 59 13.44 -7.78 0.05
N ALA A 60 12.28 -7.83 0.72
CA ALA A 60 10.96 -7.85 0.13
C ALA A 60 10.37 -6.43 0.14
N TYR A 61 9.69 -6.09 -0.96
CA TYR A 61 8.92 -4.86 -1.14
C TYR A 61 7.45 -5.22 -1.22
N TYR A 62 6.62 -4.60 -0.39
CA TYR A 62 5.21 -4.97 -0.30
C TYR A 62 4.31 -3.77 -0.05
N LEU A 63 3.08 -3.87 -0.51
CA LEU A 63 2.01 -2.92 -0.23
C LEU A 63 1.19 -3.40 0.96
N SER A 64 0.87 -2.50 1.88
CA SER A 64 0.08 -2.85 3.05
C SER A 64 -0.87 -1.75 3.51
N THR A 65 -1.81 -2.15 4.38
CA THR A 65 -2.78 -1.28 5.05
C THR A 65 -2.32 -0.85 6.44
N GLU A 66 -1.03 -0.98 6.76
CA GLU A 66 -0.50 -0.81 8.13
C GLU A 66 -0.84 0.55 8.75
N VAL A 67 -0.82 1.63 7.96
CA VAL A 67 -1.18 2.97 8.45
C VAL A 67 -2.68 3.13 8.62
N SER A 68 -3.46 2.62 7.68
CA SER A 68 -4.92 2.71 7.69
C SER A 68 -5.55 1.74 6.70
N PRO A 69 -6.71 1.12 7.01
CA PRO A 69 -7.43 0.27 6.07
C PRO A 69 -7.80 0.95 4.75
N GLY A 70 -8.01 2.28 4.76
CA GLY A 70 -8.29 3.09 3.56
C GLY A 70 -7.06 3.58 2.81
N GLN A 71 -5.86 3.14 3.17
CA GLN A 71 -4.59 3.60 2.61
C GLN A 71 -3.76 2.41 2.14
N ARG A 72 -2.94 2.62 1.14
CA ARG A 72 -1.96 1.64 0.65
C ARG A 72 -0.60 2.29 0.64
N ASP A 73 0.33 1.67 1.35
CA ASP A 73 1.71 2.15 1.45
C ASP A 73 2.69 1.08 1.00
N LEU A 74 3.76 1.51 0.35
CA LEU A 74 4.88 0.66 0.01
C LEU A 74 5.86 0.60 1.17
N TYR A 75 6.23 -0.61 1.52
CA TYR A 75 7.25 -0.92 2.53
C TYR A 75 8.36 -1.77 1.94
N ARG A 76 9.53 -1.68 2.55
CA ARG A 76 10.65 -2.59 2.37
C ARG A 76 10.99 -3.23 3.72
N ILE A 77 11.27 -4.54 3.71
CA ILE A 77 11.63 -5.31 4.88
C ILE A 77 12.66 -6.37 4.51
N ARG A 78 13.56 -6.76 5.42
CA ARG A 78 14.43 -7.92 5.20
C ARG A 78 13.63 -9.22 5.28
N LEU A 79 14.10 -10.28 4.60
CA LEU A 79 13.47 -11.60 4.63
C LEU A 79 13.51 -12.26 6.02
N ASP A 80 14.35 -11.76 6.93
CA ASP A 80 14.38 -12.16 8.34
C ASP A 80 13.33 -11.43 9.20
N GLY A 81 12.56 -10.50 8.62
CA GLY A 81 11.55 -9.68 9.30
C GLY A 81 12.09 -8.42 9.95
N SER A 82 13.39 -8.14 9.84
CA SER A 82 14.00 -6.93 10.40
C SER A 82 14.07 -5.77 9.40
N GLY A 83 14.41 -4.58 9.90
CA GLY A 83 14.74 -3.43 9.06
C GLY A 83 13.56 -2.91 8.20
N LYS A 84 12.33 -3.00 8.71
CA LYS A 84 11.15 -2.47 8.03
C LYS A 84 11.25 -0.95 7.86
N VAL A 85 11.00 -0.47 6.64
CA VAL A 85 10.98 0.94 6.27
C VAL A 85 9.79 1.23 5.37
N ARG A 86 9.00 2.24 5.70
CA ARG A 86 7.98 2.79 4.82
C ARG A 86 8.63 3.66 3.75
N LEU A 87 8.34 3.40 2.48
CA LEU A 87 8.89 4.12 1.34
C LEU A 87 7.92 5.16 0.77
N THR A 88 6.62 5.03 1.04
CA THR A 88 5.58 5.98 0.65
C THR A 88 5.49 7.12 1.64
N GLU A 89 5.37 8.35 1.16
CA GLU A 89 5.15 9.54 1.99
C GLU A 89 3.69 10.00 1.96
N GLY A 90 3.26 10.65 3.03
CA GLY A 90 1.93 11.24 3.14
C GLY A 90 0.79 10.23 3.28
N ARG A 91 -0.43 10.67 2.91
CA ARG A 91 -1.65 9.87 2.86
C ARG A 91 -2.04 9.66 1.41
N ALA A 92 -1.90 8.45 0.92
CA ALA A 92 -2.20 8.12 -0.45
C ALA A 92 -2.59 6.64 -0.60
N PHE A 93 -3.24 6.36 -1.71
CA PHE A 93 -3.33 5.01 -2.24
C PHE A 93 -2.16 4.82 -3.20
N CYS A 94 -1.21 3.99 -2.80
CA CYS A 94 -0.02 3.68 -3.58
C CYS A 94 -0.25 2.42 -4.41
N SER A 95 0.08 2.46 -5.69
CA SER A 95 0.32 1.28 -6.52
C SER A 95 1.74 1.31 -7.08
N VAL A 96 2.27 0.13 -7.36
CA VAL A 96 3.67 -0.04 -7.77
C VAL A 96 3.74 -0.99 -8.95
N ALA A 97 4.44 -0.55 -10.01
CA ALA A 97 4.89 -1.40 -11.09
C ALA A 97 6.40 -1.58 -10.96
N PRO A 98 6.87 -2.78 -10.56
CA PRO A 98 8.29 -3.03 -10.35
C PRO A 98 9.06 -3.09 -11.68
N GLY A 99 10.27 -2.54 -11.69
CA GLY A 99 11.26 -2.86 -12.70
C GLY A 99 12.01 -4.16 -12.37
N ALA A 100 12.84 -4.63 -13.28
CA ALA A 100 13.64 -5.82 -13.07
C ALA A 100 14.48 -5.71 -11.78
N GLY A 101 14.44 -6.75 -10.95
CA GLY A 101 15.19 -6.82 -9.69
C GLY A 101 14.87 -5.74 -8.67
N MET A 102 13.78 -4.98 -8.82
CA MET A 102 13.43 -3.86 -7.93
C MET A 102 14.50 -2.76 -7.81
N ASP A 103 15.37 -2.59 -8.79
CA ASP A 103 16.33 -1.48 -8.80
C ASP A 103 15.61 -0.13 -8.90
N TYR A 104 14.57 -0.11 -9.72
CA TYR A 104 13.64 1.00 -9.88
C TYR A 104 12.21 0.47 -9.91
N TYR A 105 11.27 1.35 -9.61
CA TYR A 105 9.84 1.06 -9.76
C TYR A 105 9.08 2.34 -10.16
N ILE A 106 7.96 2.15 -10.85
CA ILE A 106 6.99 3.22 -11.09
C ILE A 106 6.00 3.20 -9.94
N GLN A 107 5.89 4.31 -9.24
CA GLN A 107 4.92 4.54 -8.19
C GLN A 107 3.81 5.45 -8.71
N THR A 108 2.57 5.00 -8.54
CA THR A 108 1.39 5.86 -8.75
C THR A 108 0.78 6.16 -7.41
N LEU A 109 0.67 7.44 -7.08
CA LEU A 109 0.03 7.93 -5.87
C LEU A 109 -1.29 8.60 -6.23
N SER A 110 -2.35 8.24 -5.52
CA SER A 110 -3.65 8.90 -5.63
C SER A 110 -4.24 9.14 -4.24
N ASN A 111 -5.09 10.15 -4.13
CA ASN A 111 -5.90 10.36 -2.96
C ASN A 111 -7.26 10.98 -3.33
N ALA A 112 -8.10 11.20 -2.32
CA ALA A 112 -9.46 11.69 -2.55
C ALA A 112 -9.53 13.15 -3.06
N SER A 113 -8.42 13.90 -2.95
CA SER A 113 -8.42 15.36 -3.16
C SER A 113 -7.47 15.80 -4.28
N SER A 114 -6.69 14.88 -4.86
CA SER A 114 -5.75 15.22 -5.93
C SER A 114 -5.67 14.14 -7.01
N PRO A 115 -5.47 14.54 -8.28
CA PRO A 115 -5.19 13.61 -9.36
C PRO A 115 -3.95 12.75 -9.09
N ASN A 116 -3.85 11.66 -9.82
CA ASN A 116 -2.72 10.75 -9.73
C ASN A 116 -1.41 11.47 -10.02
N ARG A 117 -0.37 11.11 -9.25
CA ARG A 117 1.01 11.46 -9.53
C ARG A 117 1.79 10.18 -9.83
N VAL A 118 2.53 10.17 -10.94
CA VAL A 118 3.29 9.01 -11.40
C VAL A 118 4.77 9.35 -11.38
N GLU A 119 5.55 8.52 -10.69
CA GLU A 119 6.97 8.76 -10.43
C GLU A 119 7.79 7.50 -10.64
N VAL A 120 9.03 7.66 -11.14
CA VAL A 120 10.09 6.65 -11.07
C VAL A 120 10.85 6.85 -9.77
N ARG A 121 10.97 5.80 -8.99
CA ARG A 121 11.72 5.77 -7.73
C ARG A 121 12.74 4.64 -7.74
N ASP A 122 13.84 4.84 -7.00
CA ASP A 122 14.84 3.79 -6.79
C ASP A 122 14.43 2.83 -5.66
N HIS A 123 15.17 1.75 -5.50
CA HIS A 123 14.95 0.73 -4.46
C HIS A 123 14.97 1.26 -3.01
N ARG A 124 15.46 2.48 -2.79
CA ARG A 124 15.45 3.16 -1.48
C ARG A 124 14.25 4.09 -1.30
N GLY A 125 13.40 4.22 -2.31
CA GLY A 125 12.27 5.13 -2.32
C GLY A 125 12.60 6.55 -2.74
N ARG A 126 13.84 6.86 -3.17
CA ARG A 126 14.23 8.20 -3.60
C ARG A 126 13.65 8.47 -4.98
N LEU A 127 13.09 9.66 -5.14
CA LEU A 127 12.58 10.14 -6.43
C LEU A 127 13.72 10.24 -7.44
N VAL A 128 13.56 9.56 -8.57
CA VAL A 128 14.45 9.64 -9.73
C VAL A 128 13.89 10.60 -10.77
N ARG A 129 12.60 10.46 -11.07
CA ARG A 129 11.91 11.29 -12.06
C ARG A 129 10.42 11.29 -11.83
N THR A 130 9.79 12.45 -11.97
CA THR A 130 8.34 12.55 -12.11
C THR A 130 7.97 12.33 -13.58
N LEU A 131 7.05 11.40 -13.83
CA LEU A 131 6.53 11.11 -15.16
C LEU A 131 5.27 11.91 -15.44
N GLU A 132 4.39 12.05 -14.42
CA GLU A 132 3.14 12.78 -14.53
C GLU A 132 2.78 13.42 -13.19
N GLU A 133 2.54 14.71 -13.18
CA GLU A 133 2.07 15.47 -12.00
C GLU A 133 0.60 15.87 -12.10
N ASN A 134 0.01 15.78 -13.29
CA ASN A 134 -1.34 16.27 -13.57
C ASN A 134 -1.57 17.72 -13.11
N ALA A 135 -0.57 18.59 -13.32
CA ALA A 135 -0.60 19.97 -12.81
C ALA A 135 -1.75 20.79 -13.43
N GLU A 136 -2.01 20.61 -14.73
CA GLU A 136 -3.10 21.26 -15.44
C GLU A 136 -4.46 20.84 -14.88
N LEU A 137 -4.69 19.53 -14.76
CA LEU A 137 -5.92 18.98 -14.17
C LEU A 137 -6.13 19.42 -12.73
N ARG A 138 -5.05 19.49 -11.91
CA ARG A 138 -5.14 20.07 -10.56
C ARG A 138 -5.59 21.52 -10.57
N GLY A 139 -5.04 22.31 -11.50
CA GLY A 139 -5.42 23.70 -11.67
C GLY A 139 -6.90 23.87 -12.04
N GLU A 140 -7.41 23.03 -12.92
CA GLU A 140 -8.82 23.03 -13.31
C GLU A 140 -9.74 22.60 -12.16
N LEU A 141 -9.40 21.50 -11.46
CA LEU A 141 -10.18 21.02 -10.31
C LEU A 141 -10.23 22.08 -9.19
N ALA A 142 -9.13 22.79 -8.96
CA ALA A 142 -9.09 23.88 -7.98
C ALA A 142 -10.03 25.06 -8.36
N ARG A 143 -10.18 25.35 -9.66
CA ARG A 143 -11.13 26.38 -10.13
C ARG A 143 -12.58 25.96 -9.97
N MET A 144 -12.88 24.67 -10.03
CA MET A 144 -14.23 24.12 -9.91
C MET A 144 -14.80 24.21 -8.49
N LYS A 145 -13.97 24.57 -7.48
CA LYS A 145 -14.38 24.64 -6.07
C LYS A 145 -15.17 23.41 -5.61
N LEU A 146 -14.68 22.22 -6.00
CA LEU A 146 -15.33 20.96 -5.64
C LEU A 146 -15.41 20.84 -4.11
N PRO A 147 -16.52 20.32 -3.58
CA PRO A 147 -16.63 20.10 -2.15
C PRO A 147 -15.63 19.05 -1.69
N GLU A 148 -15.03 19.28 -0.52
CA GLU A 148 -14.08 18.35 0.07
C GLU A 148 -14.75 17.09 0.60
N ARG A 149 -14.03 15.98 0.53
CA ARG A 149 -14.43 14.73 1.21
C ARG A 149 -13.99 14.77 2.65
N GLU A 150 -14.95 14.70 3.54
CA GLU A 150 -14.70 14.60 4.97
C GLU A 150 -14.68 13.12 5.39
N PHE A 151 -13.54 12.66 5.91
CA PHE A 151 -13.39 11.30 6.41
C PHE A 151 -13.59 11.29 7.92
N PHE A 152 -14.39 10.36 8.41
CA PHE A 152 -14.69 10.22 9.83
C PHE A 152 -14.84 8.76 10.24
N ALA A 153 -14.86 8.52 11.54
CA ALA A 153 -15.04 7.22 12.13
C ALA A 153 -16.31 7.18 12.96
N LEU A 154 -17.11 6.14 12.80
CA LEU A 154 -18.34 5.89 13.55
C LEU A 154 -18.13 4.67 14.43
N PRO A 155 -18.15 4.81 15.77
CA PRO A 155 -18.17 3.66 16.66
C PRO A 155 -19.54 2.96 16.57
N THR A 156 -19.53 1.63 16.56
CA THR A 156 -20.74 0.82 16.63
C THR A 156 -21.03 0.39 18.07
N GLU A 157 -22.26 -0.01 18.35
CA GLU A 157 -22.67 -0.55 19.66
C GLU A 157 -21.91 -1.84 20.03
N ARG A 158 -21.37 -2.55 19.03
CA ARG A 158 -20.56 -3.78 19.21
C ARG A 158 -19.10 -3.52 19.48
N GLY A 159 -18.67 -2.24 19.53
CA GLY A 159 -17.29 -1.85 19.75
C GLY A 159 -16.43 -1.77 18.46
N ASP A 160 -17.00 -2.05 17.31
CA ASP A 160 -16.32 -1.87 16.03
C ASP A 160 -16.27 -0.39 15.64
N THR A 161 -15.31 -0.04 14.78
CA THR A 161 -15.20 1.31 14.22
C THR A 161 -15.38 1.26 12.71
N LEU A 162 -16.48 1.86 12.23
CA LEU A 162 -16.74 2.03 10.81
C LEU A 162 -16.04 3.29 10.30
N ARG A 163 -15.29 3.17 9.21
CA ARG A 163 -14.69 4.30 8.51
C ARG A 163 -15.64 4.75 7.41
N ALA A 164 -16.01 6.02 7.45
CA ALA A 164 -16.94 6.62 6.53
C ALA A 164 -16.39 7.89 5.90
N TRP A 165 -17.01 8.36 4.85
CA TRP A 165 -16.76 9.66 4.27
C TRP A 165 -18.06 10.29 3.80
N MET A 166 -18.09 11.61 3.76
CA MET A 166 -19.20 12.38 3.19
C MET A 166 -18.69 13.51 2.33
N ILE A 167 -19.53 13.96 1.43
CA ILE A 167 -19.37 15.21 0.68
C ILE A 167 -20.55 16.09 1.05
N ARG A 168 -20.29 17.31 1.50
CA ARG A 168 -21.33 18.31 1.77
C ARG A 168 -21.42 19.26 0.58
N PRO A 169 -22.63 19.70 0.19
CA PRO A 169 -22.78 20.78 -0.77
C PRO A 169 -21.98 22.03 -0.36
N ALA A 170 -21.53 22.83 -1.33
CA ALA A 170 -20.73 24.02 -1.03
C ALA A 170 -21.49 25.07 -0.20
N ASP A 171 -22.82 25.05 -0.24
CA ASP A 171 -23.74 25.91 0.50
C ASP A 171 -24.37 25.20 1.71
N PHE A 172 -23.78 24.09 2.18
CA PHE A 172 -24.29 23.35 3.33
C PHE A 172 -24.28 24.20 4.60
N ASP A 173 -25.47 24.43 5.15
CA ASP A 173 -25.66 25.10 6.43
C ASP A 173 -26.20 24.06 7.44
N PRO A 174 -25.47 23.69 8.48
CA PRO A 174 -25.94 22.73 9.48
C PRO A 174 -27.15 23.23 10.30
N ALA A 175 -27.45 24.54 10.27
CA ALA A 175 -28.61 25.12 10.94
C ALA A 175 -29.89 25.05 10.09
N ARG A 176 -29.78 24.77 8.79
CA ARG A 176 -30.94 24.54 7.92
C ARG A 176 -31.35 23.08 7.96
N ARG A 177 -32.55 22.81 8.42
CA ARG A 177 -33.23 21.51 8.33
C ARG A 177 -34.03 21.41 7.05
#